data_6719b2b7b776799fb8aeeb9bf5af7a4d
#
_entry.id   6719b2b7b776799fb8aeeb9bf5af7a4d
#
_cell.length_a   1.000
_cell.length_b   1.000
_cell.length_c   1.000
_cell.angle_alpha   90.00
_cell.angle_beta   90.00
_cell.angle_gamma   90.00
#
_symmetry.space_group_name_H-M   'P 1'
#
loop_
_entity.id
_entity.type
_entity.pdbx_description
1 polymer ?
#
loop_
_entity_poly.entity_id
_entity_poly.type
_entity_poly.pdbx_seq_one_letter_code
_entity_poly.pdbx_strand_id
1 'polypeptide(L)'
;EKEGEVVAEPMVEGSQVPLPLTFGTGWALMEAARKLDEWRRGQVDPDEVLHLVEDPTRHPLPPEAWSDLEHLDGVRRARSIALLSGLPEEEVYHLLHEMKARGLLRPSTLLLEDPLVAVLAESGVVRRLLLYLLEAHRFRVLLARDVEGLLRLLKSRPKGVILQGEKAVEAARKVRATPEGRLASLYLVSETPPGLLLRPLRLLHLPKPLRSQEVLKALEPLRRG
;
A
#
# COMPACT_ATOMS: atom_id res chain seq x y z
N GLU A 1 -0.15 44.68 20.08
CA GLU A 1 0.86 43.72 20.51
C GLU A 1 0.76 43.57 22.01
N LYS A 2 0.18 42.42 22.48
CA LYS A 2 0.22 42.03 23.89
C LYS A 2 1.08 40.77 23.92
N GLU A 3 2.28 40.93 24.42
CA GLU A 3 3.13 39.82 24.81
C GLU A 3 2.43 39.04 25.93
N GLY A 4 2.11 37.80 25.67
CA GLY A 4 1.63 36.85 26.65
C GLY A 4 2.81 36.31 27.43
N GLU A 5 3.00 36.82 28.64
CA GLU A 5 3.96 36.29 29.59
C GLU A 5 3.49 34.91 30.08
N VAL A 6 4.23 33.88 29.74
CA VAL A 6 3.98 32.52 30.28
C VAL A 6 4.55 32.48 31.69
N VAL A 7 3.66 32.68 32.67
CA VAL A 7 4.00 32.48 34.08
C VAL A 7 3.94 31.00 34.37
N ALA A 8 5.10 30.38 34.57
CA ALA A 8 5.18 29.02 35.09
C ALA A 8 4.73 29.07 36.57
N GLU A 9 3.56 28.56 36.88
CA GLU A 9 3.13 28.37 38.28
C GLU A 9 4.04 27.31 38.92
N PRO A 10 4.57 27.57 40.11
CA PRO A 10 5.35 26.59 40.85
C PRO A 10 4.43 25.40 41.20
N MET A 11 4.85 24.20 40.88
CA MET A 11 4.19 22.96 41.28
C MET A 11 4.02 23.00 42.82
N VAL A 12 2.76 23.03 43.27
CA VAL A 12 2.45 22.96 44.70
C VAL A 12 2.86 21.54 45.16
N GLU A 13 3.83 21.49 46.08
CA GLU A 13 4.17 20.27 46.85
C GLU A 13 2.90 19.79 47.57
N GLY A 14 2.35 18.68 47.12
CA GLY A 14 1.14 18.08 47.72
C GLY A 14 0.00 17.76 46.76
N SER A 15 0.08 18.08 45.48
CA SER A 15 -0.88 17.51 44.53
C SER A 15 -0.62 16.00 44.45
N GLN A 16 -1.42 15.24 45.13
CA GLN A 16 -1.44 13.79 45.01
C GLN A 16 -1.76 13.45 43.57
N VAL A 17 -0.73 13.07 42.81
CA VAL A 17 -0.94 12.29 41.57
C VAL A 17 -1.73 11.06 42.01
N PRO A 18 -2.93 10.80 41.47
CA PRO A 18 -3.84 9.80 42.03
C PRO A 18 -3.32 8.36 42.03
N LEU A 19 -2.14 8.10 41.44
CA LEU A 19 -1.48 6.79 41.48
C LEU A 19 0.04 7.02 41.53
N PRO A 20 0.69 6.62 42.62
CA PRO A 20 2.14 6.51 42.59
C PRO A 20 2.48 5.46 41.51
N LEU A 21 3.30 5.82 40.56
CA LEU A 21 3.89 4.88 39.62
C LEU A 21 4.78 3.92 40.42
N THR A 22 4.16 2.86 40.95
CA THR A 22 4.82 1.80 41.73
C THR A 22 5.68 0.89 40.87
N PHE A 23 5.66 1.13 39.55
CA PHE A 23 6.41 0.32 38.57
C PHE A 23 7.68 1.04 38.16
N GLY A 24 8.82 0.36 38.29
CA GLY A 24 10.09 0.87 37.79
C GLY A 24 10.06 1.11 36.27
N THR A 25 10.83 2.10 35.81
CA THR A 25 10.92 2.48 34.37
C THR A 25 11.20 1.26 33.47
N GLY A 26 11.98 0.28 33.98
CA GLY A 26 12.24 -0.97 33.27
C GLY A 26 10.99 -1.81 33.00
N TRP A 27 10.09 -1.92 33.98
CA TRP A 27 8.82 -2.62 33.79
C TRP A 27 7.92 -1.92 32.77
N ALA A 28 7.83 -0.59 32.84
CA ALA A 28 7.03 0.18 31.88
C ALA A 28 7.54 0.03 30.44
N LEU A 29 8.86 0.00 30.25
CA LEU A 29 9.49 -0.26 28.96
C LEU A 29 9.25 -1.69 28.46
N MET A 30 9.35 -2.69 29.34
CA MET A 30 9.06 -4.09 29.00
C MET A 30 7.58 -4.29 28.64
N GLU A 31 6.67 -3.67 29.38
CA GLU A 31 5.24 -3.75 29.08
C GLU A 31 4.88 -3.01 27.79
N ALA A 32 5.49 -1.86 27.53
CA ALA A 32 5.34 -1.17 26.26
C ALA A 32 5.89 -2.01 25.08
N ALA A 33 7.05 -2.64 25.24
CA ALA A 33 7.63 -3.53 24.25
C ALA A 33 6.76 -4.77 24.03
N ARG A 34 6.23 -5.38 25.11
CA ARG A 34 5.30 -6.52 25.02
C ARG A 34 4.02 -6.13 24.27
N LYS A 35 3.41 -4.99 24.63
CA LYS A 35 2.22 -4.47 23.94
C LYS A 35 2.49 -4.16 22.47
N LEU A 36 3.65 -3.59 22.16
CA LEU A 36 4.06 -3.34 20.79
C LEU A 36 4.25 -4.64 19.99
N ASP A 37 4.80 -5.67 20.62
CA ASP A 37 4.96 -7.00 20.00
C ASP A 37 3.62 -7.71 19.81
N GLU A 38 2.71 -7.62 20.78
CA GLU A 38 1.35 -8.13 20.68
C GLU A 38 0.57 -7.40 19.58
N TRP A 39 0.72 -6.08 19.53
CA TRP A 39 0.13 -5.25 18.48
C TRP A 39 0.67 -5.65 17.10
N ARG A 40 1.99 -5.83 16.95
CA ARG A 40 2.61 -6.28 15.70
C ARG A 40 2.19 -7.70 15.31
N ARG A 41 2.05 -8.62 16.24
CA ARG A 41 1.58 -9.99 15.96
C ARG A 41 0.10 -10.06 15.60
N GLY A 42 -0.69 -9.12 16.11
CA GLY A 42 -2.11 -8.99 15.81
C GLY A 42 -2.42 -8.24 14.52
N GLN A 43 -1.44 -7.56 13.93
CA GLN A 43 -1.67 -6.82 12.70
C GLN A 43 -1.97 -7.74 11.51
N VAL A 44 -2.84 -7.25 10.65
CA VAL A 44 -3.07 -7.83 9.34
C VAL A 44 -1.79 -7.67 8.52
N ASP A 45 -1.37 -8.74 7.85
CA ASP A 45 -0.25 -8.65 6.92
C ASP A 45 -0.60 -7.67 5.79
N PRO A 46 0.24 -6.67 5.51
CA PRO A 46 0.01 -5.74 4.40
C PRO A 46 -0.25 -6.41 3.05
N ASP A 47 0.29 -7.58 2.85
CA ASP A 47 0.12 -8.37 1.61
C ASP A 47 -1.04 -9.36 1.68
N GLU A 48 -1.71 -9.46 2.82
CA GLU A 48 -2.88 -10.32 2.97
C GLU A 48 -4.06 -9.77 2.17
N VAL A 49 -4.77 -10.66 1.49
CA VAL A 49 -6.04 -10.34 0.85
C VAL A 49 -7.16 -10.85 1.73
N LEU A 50 -8.09 -9.95 2.01
CA LEU A 50 -9.20 -10.19 2.90
C LEU A 50 -10.52 -10.10 2.12
N HIS A 51 -11.48 -10.95 2.46
CA HIS A 51 -12.84 -10.88 1.94
C HIS A 51 -13.85 -10.92 3.08
N LEU A 52 -14.97 -10.24 2.87
CA LEU A 52 -16.12 -10.28 3.77
C LEU A 52 -16.80 -11.65 3.71
N VAL A 53 -17.06 -12.23 4.87
CA VAL A 53 -17.76 -13.53 5.01
C VAL A 53 -19.14 -13.39 5.63
N GLU A 54 -19.39 -12.26 6.31
CA GLU A 54 -20.67 -11.95 6.94
C GLU A 54 -21.16 -10.57 6.55
N ASP A 55 -22.45 -10.35 6.68
CA ASP A 55 -23.08 -9.05 6.45
C ASP A 55 -22.60 -8.03 7.52
N PRO A 56 -21.84 -7.00 7.12
CA PRO A 56 -21.28 -6.04 8.06
C PRO A 56 -22.34 -5.23 8.81
N THR A 57 -23.57 -5.13 8.26
CA THR A 57 -24.67 -4.38 8.89
C THR A 57 -25.15 -5.01 10.20
N ARG A 58 -24.81 -6.28 10.44
CA ARG A 58 -25.18 -7.00 11.66
C ARG A 58 -24.21 -6.75 12.82
N HIS A 59 -23.14 -6.00 12.58
CA HIS A 59 -22.08 -5.76 13.56
C HIS A 59 -21.95 -4.26 13.84
N PRO A 60 -21.75 -3.85 15.10
CA PRO A 60 -21.47 -2.46 15.42
C PRO A 60 -20.05 -2.12 14.96
N LEU A 61 -19.93 -1.58 13.75
CA LEU A 61 -18.67 -1.10 13.19
C LEU A 61 -18.57 0.42 13.40
N PRO A 62 -17.35 0.94 13.65
CA PRO A 62 -17.13 2.38 13.69
C PRO A 62 -17.40 2.99 12.31
N PRO A 63 -17.83 4.27 12.25
CA PRO A 63 -18.17 4.94 10.98
C PRO A 63 -17.04 4.89 9.94
N GLU A 64 -15.80 4.94 10.39
CA GLU A 64 -14.59 4.91 9.56
C GLU A 64 -14.43 3.58 8.82
N ALA A 65 -14.85 2.48 9.44
CA ALA A 65 -14.78 1.14 8.82
C ALA A 65 -15.68 1.01 7.59
N TRP A 66 -16.74 1.80 7.48
CA TRP A 66 -17.67 1.70 6.35
C TRP A 66 -17.03 2.14 5.02
N SER A 67 -16.12 3.11 5.05
CA SER A 67 -15.37 3.52 3.85
C SER A 67 -14.43 2.43 3.36
N ASP A 68 -13.89 1.61 4.27
CA ASP A 68 -12.97 0.53 3.93
C ASP A 68 -13.70 -0.70 3.37
N LEU A 69 -14.97 -0.90 3.75
CA LEU A 69 -15.79 -2.01 3.28
C LEU A 69 -15.96 -2.02 1.75
N GLU A 70 -16.01 -0.83 1.12
CA GLU A 70 -16.11 -0.72 -0.34
C GLU A 70 -14.87 -1.29 -1.06
N HIS A 71 -13.76 -1.40 -0.34
CA HIS A 71 -12.49 -1.89 -0.85
C HIS A 71 -12.22 -3.36 -0.52
N LEU A 72 -13.08 -4.00 0.30
CA LEU A 72 -12.97 -5.39 0.74
C LEU A 72 -13.62 -6.36 -0.26
N ASP A 73 -13.16 -6.34 -1.48
CA ASP A 73 -13.70 -7.14 -2.60
C ASP A 73 -13.11 -8.55 -2.71
N GLY A 74 -12.24 -8.95 -1.78
CA GLY A 74 -11.57 -10.25 -1.81
C GLY A 74 -10.44 -10.35 -2.83
N VAL A 75 -10.04 -9.25 -3.45
CA VAL A 75 -9.00 -9.16 -4.48
C VAL A 75 -7.87 -8.23 -4.04
N ARG A 76 -8.20 -7.14 -3.34
CA ARG A 76 -7.24 -6.15 -2.88
C ARG A 76 -6.50 -6.59 -1.62
N ARG A 77 -5.24 -6.20 -1.53
CA ARG A 77 -4.42 -6.42 -0.34
C ARG A 77 -4.70 -5.36 0.72
N ALA A 78 -4.44 -5.69 1.98
CA ALA A 78 -4.63 -4.79 3.09
C ALA A 78 -3.93 -3.44 2.90
N ARG A 79 -2.69 -3.40 2.38
CA ARG A 79 -1.97 -2.15 2.06
C ARG A 79 -2.66 -1.32 0.97
N SER A 80 -3.34 -1.97 0.05
CA SER A 80 -4.06 -1.28 -1.03
C SER A 80 -5.32 -0.64 -0.50
N ILE A 81 -5.99 -1.32 0.41
CA ILE A 81 -7.14 -0.79 1.13
C ILE A 81 -6.70 0.44 1.93
N ALA A 82 -5.60 0.35 2.69
CA ALA A 82 -5.06 1.48 3.44
C ALA A 82 -4.72 2.69 2.54
N LEU A 83 -4.17 2.46 1.34
CA LEU A 83 -3.88 3.55 0.41
C LEU A 83 -5.14 4.19 -0.19
N LEU A 84 -6.22 3.40 -0.36
CA LEU A 84 -7.47 3.85 -0.98
C LEU A 84 -8.42 4.52 0.02
N SER A 85 -8.44 4.07 1.27
CA SER A 85 -9.31 4.58 2.33
C SER A 85 -9.09 6.06 2.65
N GLY A 86 -7.87 6.56 2.47
CA GLY A 86 -7.50 7.91 2.84
C GLY A 86 -7.24 8.11 4.34
N LEU A 87 -7.40 7.08 5.15
CA LEU A 87 -7.05 7.05 6.58
C LEU A 87 -5.55 6.77 6.76
N PRO A 88 -4.98 7.06 7.95
CA PRO A 88 -3.64 6.62 8.30
C PRO A 88 -3.52 5.09 8.18
N GLU A 89 -2.43 4.62 7.60
CA GLU A 89 -2.20 3.19 7.32
C GLU A 89 -2.38 2.31 8.57
N GLU A 90 -1.90 2.79 9.72
CA GLU A 90 -2.01 2.09 11.01
C GLU A 90 -3.46 1.92 11.47
N GLU A 91 -4.30 2.93 11.26
CA GLU A 91 -5.72 2.87 11.61
C GLU A 91 -6.45 1.84 10.76
N VAL A 92 -6.16 1.78 9.47
CA VAL A 92 -6.78 0.80 8.57
C VAL A 92 -6.38 -0.62 8.96
N TYR A 93 -5.10 -0.88 9.24
CA TYR A 93 -4.68 -2.21 9.69
C TYR A 93 -5.31 -2.59 11.03
N HIS A 94 -5.50 -1.64 11.94
CA HIS A 94 -6.21 -1.88 13.19
C HIS A 94 -7.68 -2.25 12.95
N LEU A 95 -8.38 -1.51 12.11
CA LEU A 95 -9.77 -1.80 11.73
C LEU A 95 -9.92 -3.17 11.06
N LEU A 96 -9.05 -3.48 10.10
CA LEU A 96 -9.04 -4.79 9.42
C LEU A 96 -8.75 -5.92 10.40
N HIS A 97 -7.85 -5.71 11.37
CA HIS A 97 -7.56 -6.68 12.42
C HIS A 97 -8.78 -6.92 13.30
N GLU A 98 -9.44 -5.85 13.77
CA GLU A 98 -10.67 -5.99 14.58
C GLU A 98 -11.77 -6.72 13.82
N MET A 99 -11.99 -6.40 12.56
CA MET A 99 -12.99 -7.08 11.73
C MET A 99 -12.64 -8.57 11.54
N LYS A 100 -11.36 -8.89 11.36
CA LYS A 100 -10.88 -10.27 11.26
C LYS A 100 -11.05 -11.01 12.58
N ALA A 101 -10.72 -10.39 13.72
CA ALA A 101 -10.91 -10.96 15.05
C ALA A 101 -12.39 -11.23 15.39
N ARG A 102 -13.30 -10.40 14.88
CA ARG A 102 -14.76 -10.60 15.00
C ARG A 102 -15.32 -11.64 14.01
N GLY A 103 -14.49 -12.21 13.13
CA GLY A 103 -14.89 -13.20 12.14
C GLY A 103 -15.55 -12.65 10.87
N LEU A 104 -15.63 -11.31 10.73
CA LEU A 104 -16.19 -10.64 9.55
C LEU A 104 -15.33 -10.82 8.32
N LEU A 105 -14.02 -10.91 8.51
CA LEU A 105 -13.04 -11.07 7.43
C LEU A 105 -12.34 -12.40 7.51
N ARG A 106 -12.06 -12.98 6.35
CA ARG A 106 -11.18 -14.15 6.20
C ARG A 106 -10.13 -13.91 5.13
N PRO A 107 -8.95 -14.55 5.28
CA PRO A 107 -7.95 -14.56 4.21
C PRO A 107 -8.50 -15.19 2.94
N SER A 108 -8.18 -14.59 1.81
CA SER A 108 -8.48 -15.16 0.48
C SER A 108 -7.28 -15.95 -0.01
N THR A 109 -7.47 -17.21 -0.39
CA THR A 109 -6.42 -18.10 -0.88
C THR A 109 -6.17 -18.00 -2.41
N LEU A 110 -6.94 -17.16 -3.11
CA LEU A 110 -7.04 -17.18 -4.58
C LEU A 110 -5.92 -16.48 -5.36
N LEU A 111 -4.84 -16.01 -4.73
CA LEU A 111 -3.96 -15.01 -5.36
C LEU A 111 -2.57 -15.48 -5.78
N LEU A 112 -2.19 -16.74 -5.57
CA LEU A 112 -0.81 -17.17 -5.89
C LEU A 112 -0.53 -17.22 -7.40
N GLU A 113 -1.55 -17.32 -8.23
CA GLU A 113 -1.43 -17.41 -9.70
C GLU A 113 -1.57 -16.07 -10.44
N ASP A 114 -2.03 -15.03 -9.75
CA ASP A 114 -2.25 -13.73 -10.38
C ASP A 114 -0.93 -13.08 -10.83
N PRO A 115 -0.88 -12.49 -12.05
CA PRO A 115 0.35 -11.90 -12.57
C PRO A 115 0.83 -10.72 -11.74
N LEU A 116 2.11 -10.74 -11.38
CA LEU A 116 2.75 -9.70 -10.57
C LEU A 116 3.18 -8.53 -11.44
N VAL A 117 2.81 -7.31 -11.03
CA VAL A 117 3.18 -6.04 -11.70
C VAL A 117 3.81 -5.09 -10.69
N ALA A 118 4.99 -4.58 -11.03
CA ALA A 118 5.62 -3.50 -10.25
C ALA A 118 5.26 -2.14 -10.84
N VAL A 119 4.96 -1.17 -9.97
CA VAL A 119 4.56 0.19 -10.37
C VAL A 119 5.48 1.20 -9.72
N LEU A 120 6.09 2.05 -10.52
CA LEU A 120 6.77 3.27 -10.10
C LEU A 120 6.05 4.47 -10.70
N ALA A 121 5.31 5.21 -9.89
CA ALA A 121 4.61 6.41 -10.32
C ALA A 121 4.88 7.55 -9.34
N GLU A 122 5.34 8.70 -9.87
CA GLU A 122 5.59 9.91 -9.09
C GLU A 122 4.27 10.57 -8.67
N SER A 123 3.27 10.56 -9.58
CA SER A 123 1.94 11.09 -9.28
C SER A 123 1.17 10.15 -8.34
N GLY A 124 0.77 10.66 -7.17
CA GLY A 124 -0.08 9.93 -6.22
C GLY A 124 -1.43 9.53 -6.83
N VAL A 125 -2.01 10.38 -7.67
CA VAL A 125 -3.27 10.09 -8.37
C VAL A 125 -3.11 8.92 -9.34
N VAL A 126 -2.05 8.94 -10.16
CA VAL A 126 -1.76 7.85 -11.10
C VAL A 126 -1.47 6.55 -10.36
N ARG A 127 -0.76 6.62 -9.25
CA ARG A 127 -0.44 5.47 -8.40
C ARG A 127 -1.72 4.81 -7.86
N ARG A 128 -2.62 5.59 -7.28
CA ARG A 128 -3.91 5.10 -6.75
C ARG A 128 -4.78 4.51 -7.86
N LEU A 129 -4.89 5.21 -8.99
CA LEU A 129 -5.67 4.74 -10.14
C LEU A 129 -5.16 3.40 -10.67
N LEU A 130 -3.84 3.26 -10.85
CA LEU A 130 -3.23 2.01 -11.31
C LEU A 130 -3.44 0.88 -10.30
N LEU A 131 -3.25 1.16 -9.00
CA LEU A 131 -3.48 0.18 -7.95
C LEU A 131 -4.93 -0.31 -7.98
N TYR A 132 -5.88 0.61 -7.92
CA TYR A 132 -7.31 0.30 -7.96
C TYR A 132 -7.66 -0.55 -9.19
N LEU A 133 -7.23 -0.10 -10.37
CA LEU A 133 -7.55 -0.76 -11.63
C LEU A 133 -6.93 -2.16 -11.72
N LEU A 134 -5.64 -2.30 -11.39
CA LEU A 134 -4.92 -3.55 -11.54
C LEU A 134 -5.43 -4.62 -10.58
N GLU A 135 -5.66 -4.26 -9.30
CA GLU A 135 -6.15 -5.21 -8.31
C GLU A 135 -7.60 -5.63 -8.56
N ALA A 136 -8.47 -4.69 -8.98
CA ALA A 136 -9.83 -5.03 -9.39
C ALA A 136 -9.86 -6.05 -10.55
N HIS A 137 -8.78 -6.12 -11.31
CA HIS A 137 -8.62 -7.08 -12.41
C HIS A 137 -7.60 -8.18 -12.12
N ARG A 138 -7.44 -8.58 -10.86
CA ARG A 138 -6.63 -9.72 -10.42
C ARG A 138 -5.16 -9.65 -10.84
N PHE A 139 -4.55 -8.47 -10.77
CA PHE A 139 -3.10 -8.31 -10.81
C PHE A 139 -2.57 -8.10 -9.40
N ARG A 140 -1.48 -8.76 -9.06
CA ARG A 140 -0.73 -8.49 -7.84
C ARG A 140 0.14 -7.26 -8.08
N VAL A 141 0.03 -6.22 -7.24
CA VAL A 141 0.72 -4.95 -7.45
C VAL A 141 1.80 -4.73 -6.39
N LEU A 142 3.01 -4.41 -6.83
CA LEU A 142 4.11 -3.95 -5.99
C LEU A 142 4.36 -2.47 -6.27
N LEU A 143 4.20 -1.62 -5.26
CA LEU A 143 4.43 -0.19 -5.38
C LEU A 143 5.86 0.17 -4.99
N ALA A 144 6.60 0.77 -5.91
CA ALA A 144 7.90 1.36 -5.63
C ALA A 144 7.76 2.85 -5.29
N ARG A 145 8.50 3.32 -4.28
CA ARG A 145 8.59 4.75 -3.93
C ARG A 145 9.60 5.50 -4.80
N ASP A 146 10.65 4.80 -5.18
CA ASP A 146 11.77 5.32 -5.96
C ASP A 146 12.38 4.22 -6.85
N VAL A 147 13.37 4.60 -7.65
CA VAL A 147 14.03 3.69 -8.58
C VAL A 147 14.76 2.55 -7.86
N GLU A 148 15.37 2.82 -6.71
CA GLU A 148 16.08 1.79 -5.94
C GLU A 148 15.12 0.79 -5.32
N GLY A 149 13.99 1.29 -4.79
CA GLY A 149 12.88 0.45 -4.35
C GLY A 149 12.35 -0.45 -5.48
N LEU A 150 12.18 0.11 -6.68
CA LEU A 150 11.80 -0.67 -7.85
C LEU A 150 12.79 -1.79 -8.15
N LEU A 151 14.10 -1.49 -8.15
CA LEU A 151 15.14 -2.50 -8.41
C LEU A 151 15.12 -3.63 -7.37
N ARG A 152 14.85 -3.30 -6.10
CA ARG A 152 14.64 -4.35 -5.07
C ARG A 152 13.44 -5.23 -5.35
N LEU A 153 12.34 -4.62 -5.80
CA LEU A 153 11.10 -5.34 -6.13
C LEU A 153 11.26 -6.27 -7.34
N LEU A 154 12.21 -6.03 -8.25
CA LEU A 154 12.49 -6.94 -9.38
C LEU A 154 12.90 -8.35 -8.93
N LYS A 155 13.45 -8.52 -7.72
CA LYS A 155 13.78 -9.83 -7.15
C LYS A 155 12.55 -10.74 -7.04
N SER A 156 11.35 -10.15 -6.90
CA SER A 156 10.08 -10.87 -6.92
C SER A 156 9.63 -11.30 -8.33
N ARG A 157 10.45 -11.02 -9.35
CA ARG A 157 10.22 -11.36 -10.77
C ARG A 157 8.86 -10.92 -11.30
N PRO A 158 8.52 -9.63 -11.24
CA PRO A 158 7.27 -9.14 -11.79
C PRO A 158 7.25 -9.40 -13.32
N LYS A 159 6.09 -9.84 -13.84
CA LYS A 159 5.89 -10.02 -15.28
C LYS A 159 5.82 -8.67 -16.03
N GLY A 160 5.34 -7.63 -15.34
CA GLY A 160 5.25 -6.27 -15.88
C GLY A 160 5.79 -5.21 -14.93
N VAL A 161 6.30 -4.13 -15.51
CA VAL A 161 6.74 -2.93 -14.77
C VAL A 161 6.11 -1.71 -15.42
N ILE A 162 5.34 -0.95 -14.65
CA ILE A 162 4.70 0.29 -15.12
C ILE A 162 5.46 1.48 -14.53
N LEU A 163 5.87 2.40 -15.40
CA LEU A 163 6.70 3.55 -15.08
C LEU A 163 5.97 4.85 -15.45
N GLN A 164 5.94 5.81 -14.52
CA GLN A 164 5.38 7.14 -14.74
C GLN A 164 6.18 8.19 -13.98
N GLY A 165 6.43 9.33 -14.64
CA GLY A 165 7.15 10.47 -14.08
C GLY A 165 8.39 10.82 -14.87
N GLU A 166 9.10 11.85 -14.40
CA GLU A 166 10.29 12.37 -15.07
C GLU A 166 11.43 11.34 -15.10
N LYS A 167 11.57 10.55 -14.02
CA LYS A 167 12.61 9.52 -13.91
C LYS A 167 12.25 8.19 -14.56
N ALA A 168 11.09 8.09 -15.22
CA ALA A 168 10.60 6.83 -15.79
C ALA A 168 11.57 6.22 -16.83
N VAL A 169 12.18 7.04 -17.68
CA VAL A 169 13.14 6.58 -18.70
C VAL A 169 14.46 6.12 -18.07
N GLU A 170 14.94 6.83 -17.04
CA GLU A 170 16.12 6.41 -16.27
C GLU A 170 15.86 5.09 -15.56
N ALA A 171 14.71 4.98 -14.90
CA ALA A 171 14.26 3.75 -14.27
C ALA A 171 14.21 2.58 -15.26
N ALA A 172 13.64 2.81 -16.46
CA ALA A 172 13.58 1.79 -17.50
C ALA A 172 14.97 1.28 -17.91
N ARG A 173 15.95 2.18 -18.05
CA ARG A 173 17.35 1.80 -18.35
C ARG A 173 17.95 0.95 -17.25
N LYS A 174 17.79 1.36 -15.99
CA LYS A 174 18.27 0.60 -14.82
C LYS A 174 17.60 -0.77 -14.72
N VAL A 175 16.29 -0.84 -14.94
CA VAL A 175 15.54 -2.11 -14.97
C VAL A 175 16.08 -3.02 -16.08
N ARG A 176 16.26 -2.54 -17.31
CA ARG A 176 16.79 -3.34 -18.42
C ARG A 176 18.23 -3.82 -18.22
N ALA A 177 19.00 -3.15 -17.36
CA ALA A 177 20.35 -3.58 -17.00
C ALA A 177 20.37 -4.83 -16.10
N THR A 178 19.24 -5.11 -15.39
CA THR A 178 19.12 -6.28 -14.50
C THR A 178 18.64 -7.53 -15.27
N PRO A 179 19.05 -8.75 -14.85
CA PRO A 179 18.57 -9.99 -15.46
C PRO A 179 17.05 -10.13 -15.39
N GLU A 180 16.45 -9.84 -14.23
CA GLU A 180 15.01 -9.94 -14.01
C GLU A 180 14.22 -8.92 -14.84
N GLY A 181 14.74 -7.70 -14.95
CA GLY A 181 14.11 -6.63 -15.71
C GLY A 181 14.17 -6.83 -17.23
N ARG A 182 15.09 -7.67 -17.73
CA ARG A 182 15.12 -8.07 -19.16
C ARG A 182 13.91 -8.93 -19.54
N LEU A 183 13.41 -9.72 -18.60
CA LEU A 183 12.27 -10.61 -18.79
C LEU A 183 10.93 -9.91 -18.62
N ALA A 184 10.89 -8.82 -17.86
CA ALA A 184 9.67 -8.07 -17.59
C ALA A 184 9.22 -7.24 -18.80
N SER A 185 7.91 -7.15 -19.02
CA SER A 185 7.32 -6.19 -19.95
C SER A 185 7.35 -4.78 -19.32
N LEU A 186 7.92 -3.79 -20.00
CA LEU A 186 8.00 -2.42 -19.50
C LEU A 186 6.94 -1.55 -20.14
N TYR A 187 6.16 -0.84 -19.32
CA TYR A 187 5.11 0.07 -19.73
C TYR A 187 5.46 1.50 -19.31
N LEU A 188 5.36 2.44 -20.22
CA LEU A 188 5.57 3.86 -19.95
C LEU A 188 4.25 4.61 -20.03
N VAL A 189 3.87 5.23 -18.93
CA VAL A 189 2.71 6.13 -18.87
C VAL A 189 3.14 7.54 -19.25
N SER A 190 2.74 8.00 -20.42
CA SER A 190 3.11 9.33 -20.96
C SER A 190 2.04 9.87 -21.89
N GLU A 191 2.10 11.17 -22.18
CA GLU A 191 1.20 11.82 -23.13
C GLU A 191 1.54 11.45 -24.58
N THR A 192 2.83 11.30 -24.86
CA THR A 192 3.34 10.96 -26.18
C THR A 192 4.02 9.58 -26.18
N PRO A 193 3.93 8.84 -27.28
CA PRO A 193 4.65 7.57 -27.41
C PRO A 193 6.17 7.76 -27.25
N PRO A 194 6.88 6.74 -26.73
CA PRO A 194 8.33 6.78 -26.60
C PRO A 194 8.99 6.97 -27.98
N GLY A 195 9.89 7.95 -28.07
CA GLY A 195 10.61 8.24 -29.31
C GLY A 195 11.55 7.11 -29.76
N LEU A 196 12.06 7.25 -31.00
CA LEU A 196 12.93 6.24 -31.64
C LEU A 196 14.18 5.89 -30.81
N LEU A 197 14.74 6.85 -30.08
CA LEU A 197 15.90 6.66 -29.20
C LEU A 197 15.64 5.71 -28.03
N LEU A 198 14.38 5.48 -27.67
CA LEU A 198 13.97 4.58 -26.59
C LEU A 198 13.60 3.18 -27.08
N ARG A 199 13.67 2.91 -28.39
CA ARG A 199 13.40 1.57 -28.96
C ARG A 199 14.17 0.44 -28.30
N PRO A 200 15.47 0.58 -27.94
CA PRO A 200 16.23 -0.50 -27.28
C PRO A 200 15.61 -0.90 -25.93
N LEU A 201 14.89 -0.03 -25.27
CA LEU A 201 14.23 -0.31 -23.98
C LEU A 201 12.95 -1.14 -24.15
N ARG A 202 12.42 -1.27 -25.37
CA ARG A 202 11.17 -1.99 -25.67
C ARG A 202 10.03 -1.57 -24.74
N LEU A 203 9.79 -0.25 -24.66
CA LEU A 203 8.74 0.34 -23.86
C LEU A 203 7.40 0.23 -24.58
N LEU A 204 6.41 -0.33 -23.90
CA LEU A 204 5.01 -0.31 -24.32
C LEU A 204 4.36 0.97 -23.80
N HIS A 205 3.64 1.66 -24.66
CA HIS A 205 3.03 2.95 -24.32
C HIS A 205 1.67 2.78 -23.67
N LEU A 206 1.47 3.44 -22.54
CA LEU A 206 0.17 3.65 -21.89
C LEU A 206 -0.16 5.14 -21.98
N PRO A 207 -1.09 5.55 -22.84
CA PRO A 207 -1.39 6.96 -23.05
C PRO A 207 -2.06 7.60 -21.87
N LYS A 208 -1.80 8.88 -21.65
CA LYS A 208 -2.60 9.73 -20.75
C LYS A 208 -3.71 10.43 -21.56
N PRO A 209 -4.91 10.60 -20.99
CA PRO A 209 -5.38 10.11 -19.69
C PRO A 209 -5.51 8.59 -19.68
N LEU A 210 -5.15 7.96 -18.53
CA LEU A 210 -5.27 6.51 -18.37
C LEU A 210 -6.74 6.08 -18.44
N ARG A 211 -7.06 5.27 -19.44
CA ARG A 211 -8.38 4.64 -19.59
C ARG A 211 -8.29 3.18 -19.20
N SER A 212 -9.21 2.73 -18.36
CA SER A 212 -9.20 1.36 -17.82
C SER A 212 -9.09 0.29 -18.89
N GLN A 213 -9.86 0.42 -19.97
CA GLN A 213 -9.86 -0.56 -21.08
C GLN A 213 -8.51 -0.62 -21.81
N GLU A 214 -7.86 0.53 -22.03
CA GLU A 214 -6.57 0.58 -22.72
C GLU A 214 -5.45 -0.03 -21.88
N VAL A 215 -5.44 0.28 -20.57
CA VAL A 215 -4.48 -0.29 -19.62
C VAL A 215 -4.65 -1.81 -19.55
N LEU A 216 -5.87 -2.31 -19.38
CA LEU A 216 -6.14 -3.74 -19.30
C LEU A 216 -5.79 -4.48 -20.58
N LYS A 217 -6.13 -3.92 -21.74
CA LYS A 217 -5.76 -4.47 -23.05
C LYS A 217 -4.25 -4.57 -23.22
N ALA A 218 -3.51 -3.55 -22.80
CA ALA A 218 -2.05 -3.55 -22.88
C ALA A 218 -1.41 -4.61 -21.95
N LEU A 219 -2.03 -4.91 -20.81
CA LEU A 219 -1.55 -5.87 -19.81
C LEU A 219 -2.08 -7.30 -20.02
N GLU A 220 -3.03 -7.50 -20.94
CA GLU A 220 -3.60 -8.82 -21.27
C GLU A 220 -2.53 -9.91 -21.52
N PRO A 221 -1.41 -9.63 -22.24
CA PRO A 221 -0.37 -10.64 -22.49
C PRO A 221 0.28 -11.18 -21.20
N LEU A 222 0.28 -10.39 -20.10
CA LEU A 222 0.87 -10.83 -18.83
C LEU A 222 0.09 -11.96 -18.15
N ARG A 223 -1.17 -12.19 -18.55
CA ARG A 223 -2.03 -13.26 -18.03
C ARG A 223 -1.84 -14.57 -18.74
N ARG A 224 -1.41 -14.53 -20.00
CA ARG A 224 -1.33 -15.70 -20.88
C ARG A 224 0.01 -16.45 -20.78
N GLY A 225 0.99 -15.85 -20.15
CA GLY A 225 2.34 -16.40 -19.93
C GLY A 225 2.66 -16.55 -18.47
#